data_4a904826fa537eadec33c462f042417e
#
_entry.id   4a904826fa537eadec33c462f042417e
#
_cell.length_a   1.000
_cell.length_b   1.000
_cell.length_c   1.000
_cell.angle_alpha   90.00
_cell.angle_beta   90.00
_cell.angle_gamma   90.00
#
_symmetry.space_group_name_H-M   'P 1'
#
loop_
_entity.id
_entity.type
_entity.pdbx_description
1 polymer ?
#
loop_
_entity_poly.entity_id
_entity_poly.type
_entity_poly.pdbx_seq_one_letter_code
_entity_poly.pdbx_strand_id
1 'polypeptide(L)'
;MKKKSRKSCKRKRQSRPLVRGPLKTKEKGELAELAFLHKAASLGFGVAQPHGDSERYDFILDSGERFLRVQVKSIFGLVEGIYRTRCTHGDKILYTADEIDFLAVYIAPLKVWYIIPVDCAPASGVLAFYPSGRERGSGRFEEFREAWHLMAPGGDLCQPRTLRCVRSTNLHRKRFVE
;
A
#
# COMPACT_ATOMS: atom_id res chain seq x y z
N MET A 1 59.77 -48.27 12.03
CA MET A 1 58.76 -47.78 11.11
C MET A 1 57.61 -47.10 11.90
N LYS A 2 57.51 -45.76 11.88
CA LYS A 2 56.49 -45.03 12.65
C LYS A 2 55.33 -44.69 11.69
N LYS A 3 54.12 -45.25 11.96
CA LYS A 3 52.87 -44.94 11.20
C LYS A 3 52.38 -43.56 11.60
N LYS A 4 52.33 -42.62 10.62
CA LYS A 4 51.71 -41.31 10.79
C LYS A 4 50.19 -41.44 10.68
N SER A 5 49.48 -41.18 11.78
CA SER A 5 48.03 -41.05 11.83
C SER A 5 47.57 -39.81 11.08
N ARG A 6 46.75 -39.98 10.02
CA ARG A 6 46.07 -38.90 9.32
C ARG A 6 44.87 -38.44 10.14
N LYS A 7 44.97 -37.28 10.81
CA LYS A 7 43.81 -36.63 11.43
C LYS A 7 42.88 -36.10 10.33
N SER A 8 41.69 -36.72 10.20
CA SER A 8 40.61 -36.27 9.36
C SER A 8 40.04 -34.96 9.91
N CYS A 9 40.27 -33.85 9.19
CA CYS A 9 39.66 -32.56 9.50
C CYS A 9 38.20 -32.57 9.01
N LYS A 10 37.26 -32.87 9.90
CA LYS A 10 35.84 -32.73 9.64
C LYS A 10 35.51 -31.24 9.61
N ARG A 11 35.47 -30.62 8.39
CA ARG A 11 34.89 -29.30 8.19
C ARG A 11 33.43 -29.33 8.62
N LYS A 12 33.10 -28.70 9.72
CA LYS A 12 31.72 -28.40 10.12
C LYS A 12 31.10 -27.57 9.01
N ARG A 13 30.14 -28.15 8.27
CA ARG A 13 29.26 -27.40 7.40
C ARG A 13 28.49 -26.42 8.26
N GLN A 14 28.88 -25.17 8.30
CA GLN A 14 28.07 -24.10 8.84
C GLN A 14 26.81 -24.03 7.94
N SER A 15 25.68 -24.42 8.49
CA SER A 15 24.37 -24.22 7.84
C SER A 15 24.20 -22.73 7.64
N ARG A 16 24.14 -22.28 6.37
CA ARG A 16 23.72 -20.91 6.04
C ARG A 16 22.35 -20.68 6.68
N PRO A 17 22.15 -19.57 7.40
CA PRO A 17 20.82 -19.24 7.89
C PRO A 17 19.85 -19.19 6.72
N LEU A 18 18.72 -19.88 6.86
CA LEU A 18 17.64 -19.94 5.85
C LEU A 18 17.01 -18.58 5.56
N VAL A 19 17.21 -17.60 6.43
CA VAL A 19 16.59 -16.28 6.36
C VAL A 19 17.69 -15.23 6.12
N ARG A 20 17.53 -14.48 5.05
CA ARG A 20 18.33 -13.27 4.79
C ARG A 20 18.09 -12.28 5.93
N GLY A 21 19.02 -11.35 6.16
CA GLY A 21 18.88 -10.28 7.15
C GLY A 21 17.63 -9.41 6.94
N PRO A 22 17.46 -8.31 7.65
CA PRO A 22 16.26 -7.49 7.59
C PRO A 22 15.95 -7.05 6.14
N LEU A 23 14.67 -7.07 5.78
CA LEU A 23 14.19 -6.74 4.43
C LEU A 23 14.59 -5.32 4.03
N LYS A 24 15.09 -5.17 2.83
CA LYS A 24 15.34 -3.87 2.20
C LYS A 24 14.02 -3.19 1.81
N THR A 25 14.08 -1.88 1.56
CA THR A 25 12.87 -1.10 1.22
C THR A 25 12.13 -1.66 0.00
N LYS A 26 12.86 -2.03 -1.06
CA LYS A 26 12.27 -2.63 -2.26
C LYS A 26 11.58 -3.96 -1.95
N GLU A 27 12.23 -4.85 -1.22
CA GLU A 27 11.68 -6.15 -0.81
C GLU A 27 10.40 -5.99 0.05
N LYS A 28 10.33 -4.93 0.87
CA LYS A 28 9.13 -4.58 1.63
C LYS A 28 7.97 -4.16 0.71
N GLY A 29 8.26 -3.37 -0.33
CA GLY A 29 7.28 -3.00 -1.35
C GLY A 29 6.73 -4.23 -2.05
N GLU A 30 7.60 -5.05 -2.63
CA GLU A 30 7.25 -6.29 -3.33
C GLU A 30 6.39 -7.24 -2.47
N LEU A 31 6.72 -7.37 -1.17
CA LEU A 31 5.92 -8.19 -0.25
C LEU A 31 4.52 -7.62 0.00
N ALA A 32 4.39 -6.29 0.07
CA ALA A 32 3.09 -5.67 0.21
C ALA A 32 2.24 -5.82 -1.05
N GLU A 33 2.84 -5.69 -2.23
CA GLU A 33 2.19 -5.93 -3.51
C GLU A 33 1.70 -7.38 -3.63
N LEU A 34 2.52 -8.37 -3.28
CA LEU A 34 2.11 -9.78 -3.23
C LEU A 34 0.97 -10.01 -2.22
N ALA A 35 1.02 -9.36 -1.06
CA ALA A 35 -0.04 -9.46 -0.06
C ALA A 35 -1.34 -8.82 -0.55
N PHE A 36 -1.26 -7.71 -1.30
CA PHE A 36 -2.40 -7.07 -1.93
C PHE A 36 -3.04 -7.98 -2.98
N LEU A 37 -2.24 -8.48 -3.92
CA LEU A 37 -2.67 -9.41 -4.96
C LEU A 37 -3.43 -10.61 -4.36
N HIS A 38 -2.83 -11.26 -3.36
CA HIS A 38 -3.44 -12.40 -2.69
C HIS A 38 -4.77 -12.02 -2.01
N LYS A 39 -4.81 -10.90 -1.28
CA LYS A 39 -6.01 -10.46 -0.57
C LYS A 39 -7.12 -10.07 -1.54
N ALA A 40 -6.84 -9.27 -2.56
CA ALA A 40 -7.80 -8.85 -3.56
C ALA A 40 -8.39 -10.04 -4.33
N ALA A 41 -7.54 -10.96 -4.79
CA ALA A 41 -8.00 -12.19 -5.45
C ALA A 41 -8.85 -13.07 -4.52
N SER A 42 -8.51 -13.17 -3.23
CA SER A 42 -9.31 -13.93 -2.25
C SER A 42 -10.68 -13.32 -1.97
N LEU A 43 -10.86 -12.04 -2.27
CA LEU A 43 -12.14 -11.32 -2.19
C LEU A 43 -12.96 -11.37 -3.49
N GLY A 44 -12.43 -12.02 -4.53
CA GLY A 44 -13.10 -12.22 -5.80
C GLY A 44 -12.86 -11.14 -6.85
N PHE A 45 -11.93 -10.21 -6.62
CA PHE A 45 -11.55 -9.24 -7.64
C PHE A 45 -10.69 -9.90 -8.73
N GLY A 46 -10.90 -9.52 -9.99
CA GLY A 46 -9.92 -9.71 -11.04
C GLY A 46 -8.74 -8.76 -10.79
N VAL A 47 -7.49 -9.25 -10.90
CA VAL A 47 -6.31 -8.43 -10.62
C VAL A 47 -5.36 -8.50 -11.80
N ALA A 48 -4.98 -7.34 -12.34
CA ALA A 48 -3.94 -7.20 -13.35
C ALA A 48 -2.82 -6.28 -12.83
N GLN A 49 -1.60 -6.58 -13.23
CA GLN A 49 -0.43 -5.75 -12.94
C GLN A 49 0.09 -5.13 -14.23
N PRO A 50 0.42 -3.81 -14.27
CA PRO A 50 1.00 -3.20 -15.44
C PRO A 50 2.38 -3.82 -15.74
N HIS A 51 2.75 -3.81 -17.02
CA HIS A 51 4.09 -4.22 -17.41
C HIS A 51 5.08 -3.08 -17.21
N GLY A 52 6.16 -3.35 -16.47
CA GLY A 52 7.14 -2.31 -16.11
C GLY A 52 6.70 -1.44 -14.93
N ASP A 53 7.40 -0.34 -14.72
CA ASP A 53 7.27 0.57 -13.58
C ASP A 53 7.00 2.03 -14.00
N SER A 54 6.46 2.23 -15.22
CA SER A 54 6.14 3.54 -15.77
C SER A 54 4.83 4.11 -15.24
N GLU A 55 3.91 3.23 -14.82
CA GLU A 55 2.59 3.61 -14.38
C GLU A 55 2.59 4.15 -12.93
N ARG A 56 1.57 4.93 -12.60
CA ARG A 56 1.40 5.50 -11.25
C ARG A 56 0.68 4.57 -10.29
N TYR A 57 0.15 3.46 -10.79
CA TYR A 57 -0.55 2.43 -10.02
C TYR A 57 0.20 1.10 -10.10
N ASP A 58 0.10 0.30 -9.05
CA ASP A 58 0.72 -1.02 -8.99
C ASP A 58 -0.21 -2.11 -9.53
N PHE A 59 -1.54 -1.88 -9.46
CA PHE A 59 -2.56 -2.85 -9.89
C PHE A 59 -3.76 -2.17 -10.53
N ILE A 60 -4.38 -2.92 -11.44
CA ILE A 60 -5.75 -2.70 -11.90
C ILE A 60 -6.61 -3.80 -11.27
N LEU A 61 -7.66 -3.40 -10.55
CA LEU A 61 -8.70 -4.29 -10.07
C LEU A 61 -9.90 -4.25 -11.01
N ASP A 62 -10.35 -5.43 -11.41
CA ASP A 62 -11.65 -5.61 -12.04
C ASP A 62 -12.67 -5.98 -10.96
N SER A 63 -13.61 -5.08 -10.71
CA SER A 63 -14.72 -5.29 -9.78
C SER A 63 -15.93 -5.98 -10.42
N GLY A 64 -15.88 -6.28 -11.74
CA GLY A 64 -17.00 -6.73 -12.53
C GLY A 64 -17.88 -5.59 -13.11
N GLU A 65 -17.84 -4.41 -12.54
CA GLU A 65 -18.52 -3.20 -13.04
C GLU A 65 -17.54 -2.16 -13.60
N ARG A 66 -16.34 -2.08 -13.03
CA ARG A 66 -15.32 -1.08 -13.39
C ARG A 66 -13.92 -1.56 -13.11
N PHE A 67 -12.97 -0.99 -13.82
CA PHE A 67 -11.55 -1.14 -13.56
C PHE A 67 -11.08 -0.02 -12.63
N LEU A 68 -10.34 -0.38 -11.58
CA LEU A 68 -9.86 0.53 -10.56
C LEU A 68 -8.33 0.49 -10.51
N ARG A 69 -7.69 1.65 -10.60
CA ARG A 69 -6.24 1.80 -10.49
C ARG A 69 -5.86 1.93 -9.01
N VAL A 70 -5.05 1.03 -8.52
CA VAL A 70 -4.67 0.97 -7.11
C VAL A 70 -3.16 1.10 -6.95
N GLN A 71 -2.75 2.06 -6.12
CA GLN A 71 -1.37 2.22 -5.67
C GLN A 71 -1.22 1.60 -4.29
N VAL A 72 -0.25 0.71 -4.13
CA VAL A 72 0.06 0.05 -2.85
C VAL A 72 1.14 0.82 -2.10
N LYS A 73 0.93 1.02 -0.80
CA LYS A 73 1.94 1.55 0.12
C LYS A 73 2.08 0.61 1.31
N SER A 74 3.26 0.55 1.91
CA SER A 74 3.51 -0.34 3.03
C SER A 74 4.18 0.35 4.21
N ILE A 75 3.84 -0.10 5.42
CA ILE A 75 4.41 0.38 6.68
C ILE A 75 4.87 -0.85 7.47
N PHE A 76 6.17 -0.96 7.72
CA PHE A 76 6.79 -2.10 8.42
C PHE A 76 7.20 -1.79 9.85
N GLY A 77 6.97 -0.59 10.34
CA GLY A 77 7.33 -0.19 11.69
C GLY A 77 6.68 1.10 12.12
N LEU A 78 6.74 1.37 13.40
CA LEU A 78 6.30 2.61 14.02
C LEU A 78 7.41 3.67 13.94
N VAL A 79 7.00 4.91 13.72
CA VAL A 79 7.85 6.09 13.89
C VAL A 79 7.19 6.95 14.96
N GLU A 80 7.86 7.13 16.10
CA GLU A 80 7.32 7.87 17.26
C GLU A 80 5.92 7.39 17.71
N GLY A 81 5.72 6.06 17.70
CA GLY A 81 4.45 5.46 18.10
C GLY A 81 3.32 5.55 17.07
N ILE A 82 3.60 6.01 15.86
CA ILE A 82 2.61 6.22 14.79
C ILE A 82 3.01 5.44 13.54
N TYR A 83 2.05 4.80 12.89
CA TYR A 83 2.23 4.23 11.55
C TYR A 83 2.07 5.34 10.50
N ARG A 84 3.14 5.66 9.78
CA ARG A 84 3.14 6.76 8.80
C ARG A 84 3.65 6.30 7.44
N THR A 85 3.01 6.79 6.37
CA THR A 85 3.50 6.68 5.01
C THR A 85 3.17 7.95 4.22
N ARG A 86 3.77 8.09 3.03
CA ARG A 86 3.46 9.19 2.12
C ARG A 86 2.48 8.73 1.03
N CYS A 87 1.54 9.59 0.69
CA CYS A 87 0.66 9.44 -0.48
C CYS A 87 1.16 10.31 -1.65
N THR A 88 2.46 10.22 -1.92
CA THR A 88 3.14 10.97 -2.98
C THR A 88 4.02 10.05 -3.82
N HIS A 89 4.34 10.50 -5.03
CA HIS A 89 5.33 9.89 -5.90
C HIS A 89 6.43 10.90 -6.29
N GLY A 90 7.54 10.43 -6.90
CA GLY A 90 8.64 11.27 -7.39
C GLY A 90 9.03 12.38 -6.40
N ASP A 91 9.03 13.62 -6.85
CA ASP A 91 9.43 14.81 -6.08
C ASP A 91 8.37 15.28 -5.06
N LYS A 92 7.73 14.35 -4.36
CA LYS A 92 6.66 14.59 -3.37
C LYS A 92 5.36 15.13 -3.99
N ILE A 93 5.09 14.77 -5.23
CA ILE A 93 3.85 15.11 -5.93
C ILE A 93 2.74 14.21 -5.39
N LEU A 94 1.59 14.80 -5.06
CA LEU A 94 0.41 14.05 -4.63
C LEU A 94 -0.18 13.24 -5.79
N TYR A 95 -0.65 12.04 -5.50
CA TYR A 95 -1.48 11.29 -6.45
C TYR A 95 -2.80 12.03 -6.68
N THR A 96 -3.27 11.99 -7.92
CA THR A 96 -4.53 12.59 -8.36
C THR A 96 -5.53 11.52 -8.82
N ALA A 97 -6.81 11.89 -8.92
CA ALA A 97 -7.85 11.01 -9.44
C ALA A 97 -7.65 10.65 -10.93
N ASP A 98 -6.87 11.44 -11.65
CA ASP A 98 -6.49 11.11 -13.03
C ASP A 98 -5.44 10.00 -13.10
N GLU A 99 -4.66 9.81 -12.04
CA GLU A 99 -3.58 8.81 -11.96
C GLU A 99 -4.01 7.50 -11.30
N ILE A 100 -4.71 7.59 -10.15
CA ILE A 100 -5.15 6.43 -9.37
C ILE A 100 -6.55 6.66 -8.79
N ASP A 101 -7.24 5.57 -8.48
CA ASP A 101 -8.55 5.62 -7.82
C ASP A 101 -8.42 5.39 -6.31
N PHE A 102 -7.50 4.50 -5.91
CA PHE A 102 -7.29 4.14 -4.50
C PHE A 102 -5.82 4.06 -4.11
N LEU A 103 -5.57 4.43 -2.85
CA LEU A 103 -4.37 4.08 -2.11
C LEU A 103 -4.68 2.90 -1.19
N ALA A 104 -4.02 1.77 -1.40
CA ALA A 104 -4.08 0.60 -0.52
C ALA A 104 -2.85 0.59 0.41
N VAL A 105 -3.04 0.88 1.69
CA VAL A 105 -1.94 0.97 2.66
C VAL A 105 -1.92 -0.26 3.55
N TYR A 106 -0.82 -1.01 3.50
CA TYR A 106 -0.59 -2.20 4.31
C TYR A 106 0.24 -1.91 5.54
N ILE A 107 -0.32 -2.09 6.73
CA ILE A 107 0.42 -2.09 8.00
C ILE A 107 0.88 -3.50 8.29
N ALA A 108 2.08 -3.85 7.85
CA ALA A 108 2.60 -5.22 7.85
C ALA A 108 2.66 -5.86 9.25
N PRO A 109 3.09 -5.18 10.34
CA PRO A 109 3.12 -5.76 11.68
C PRO A 109 1.76 -6.20 12.21
N LEU A 110 0.69 -5.54 11.75
CA LEU A 110 -0.69 -5.80 12.18
C LEU A 110 -1.48 -6.63 11.15
N LYS A 111 -0.93 -6.80 9.94
CA LYS A 111 -1.60 -7.42 8.79
C LYS A 111 -2.94 -6.77 8.44
N VAL A 112 -3.02 -5.44 8.54
CA VAL A 112 -4.23 -4.64 8.33
C VAL A 112 -4.06 -3.78 7.10
N TRP A 113 -5.14 -3.65 6.32
CA TRP A 113 -5.23 -2.78 5.16
C TRP A 113 -6.08 -1.54 5.45
N TYR A 114 -5.70 -0.43 4.82
CA TYR A 114 -6.52 0.76 4.71
C TYR A 114 -6.73 1.05 3.24
N ILE A 115 -8.00 1.06 2.81
CA ILE A 115 -8.41 1.27 1.42
C ILE A 115 -8.96 2.69 1.30
N ILE A 116 -8.13 3.59 0.82
CA ILE A 116 -8.39 5.04 0.87
C ILE A 116 -8.64 5.54 -0.56
N PRO A 117 -9.84 6.08 -0.87
CA PRO A 117 -10.05 6.81 -2.12
C PRO A 117 -9.05 7.95 -2.25
N VAL A 118 -8.51 8.17 -3.45
CA VAL A 118 -7.46 9.20 -3.65
C VAL A 118 -7.93 10.59 -3.25
N ASP A 119 -9.20 10.92 -3.47
CA ASP A 119 -9.81 12.21 -3.11
C ASP A 119 -9.83 12.45 -1.59
N CYS A 120 -9.69 11.40 -0.78
CA CYS A 120 -9.59 11.48 0.68
C CYS A 120 -8.16 11.63 1.18
N ALA A 121 -7.17 11.61 0.28
CA ALA A 121 -5.76 11.81 0.63
C ALA A 121 -5.54 13.25 1.14
N PRO A 122 -4.72 13.44 2.18
CA PRO A 122 -4.49 14.76 2.76
C PRO A 122 -3.56 15.59 1.87
N ALA A 123 -3.82 16.89 1.76
CA ALA A 123 -2.97 17.83 1.04
C ALA A 123 -1.53 17.88 1.57
N SER A 124 -1.30 17.47 2.83
CA SER A 124 0.04 17.33 3.41
C SER A 124 0.87 16.21 2.80
N GLY A 125 0.25 15.31 2.05
CA GLY A 125 0.91 14.13 1.47
C GLY A 125 1.36 13.09 2.50
N VAL A 126 0.88 13.16 3.76
CA VAL A 126 1.25 12.23 4.83
C VAL A 126 0.01 11.55 5.41
N LEU A 127 0.00 10.22 5.36
CA LEU A 127 -1.00 9.38 6.01
C LEU A 127 -0.47 8.92 7.36
N ALA A 128 -1.27 9.10 8.41
CA ALA A 128 -0.94 8.67 9.77
C ALA A 128 -2.08 7.82 10.34
N PHE A 129 -1.74 6.63 10.83
CA PHE A 129 -2.68 5.62 11.28
C PHE A 129 -2.47 5.29 12.75
N TYR A 130 -3.58 5.05 13.46
CA TYR A 130 -3.63 4.73 14.88
C TYR A 130 -4.51 3.50 15.15
N PRO A 131 -4.13 2.32 14.68
CA PRO A 131 -4.99 1.11 14.72
C PRO A 131 -5.37 0.64 16.12
N SER A 132 -4.63 1.04 17.15
CA SER A 132 -4.91 0.73 18.55
C SER A 132 -5.81 1.76 19.24
N GLY A 133 -6.31 2.74 18.48
CA GLY A 133 -7.05 3.87 19.03
C GLY A 133 -6.13 4.93 19.65
N ARG A 134 -6.66 6.12 19.82
CA ARG A 134 -6.09 7.20 20.66
C ARG A 134 -7.17 7.66 21.60
N GLU A 135 -6.81 8.00 22.83
CA GLU A 135 -7.74 8.54 23.83
C GLU A 135 -8.43 9.86 23.39
N ARG A 136 -7.87 10.54 22.38
CA ARG A 136 -8.42 11.76 21.79
C ARG A 136 -8.49 11.64 20.26
N GLY A 137 -9.66 11.23 19.79
CA GLY A 137 -10.00 11.18 18.37
C GLY A 137 -9.57 9.88 17.69
N SER A 138 -10.56 9.15 17.15
CA SER A 138 -10.33 8.08 16.20
C SER A 138 -9.46 8.60 15.06
N GLY A 139 -8.49 7.82 14.63
CA GLY A 139 -7.63 8.20 13.52
C GLY A 139 -8.48 8.56 12.30
N ARG A 140 -8.14 9.65 11.63
CA ARG A 140 -8.84 10.18 10.44
C ARG A 140 -9.17 9.11 9.40
N PHE A 141 -8.43 8.01 9.36
CA PHE A 141 -8.54 6.97 8.34
C PHE A 141 -9.13 5.65 8.87
N GLU A 142 -9.62 5.58 10.11
CA GLU A 142 -10.14 4.32 10.66
C GLU A 142 -11.36 3.79 9.92
N GLU A 143 -12.18 4.65 9.32
CA GLU A 143 -13.29 4.26 8.46
C GLU A 143 -12.86 3.50 7.19
N PHE A 144 -11.60 3.69 6.75
CA PHE A 144 -11.02 3.00 5.60
C PHE A 144 -10.33 1.69 5.95
N ARG A 145 -10.34 1.30 7.23
CA ARG A 145 -9.74 0.06 7.69
C ARG A 145 -10.52 -1.14 7.16
N GLU A 146 -9.83 -2.03 6.42
CA GLU A 146 -10.42 -3.18 5.72
C GLU A 146 -11.64 -2.83 4.86
N ALA A 147 -11.70 -1.59 4.35
CA ALA A 147 -12.85 -1.07 3.59
C ALA A 147 -12.84 -1.53 2.12
N TRP A 148 -12.58 -2.82 1.88
CA TRP A 148 -12.56 -3.45 0.56
C TRP A 148 -13.89 -3.29 -0.20
N HIS A 149 -15.00 -3.14 0.52
CA HIS A 149 -16.33 -2.89 -0.05
C HIS A 149 -16.39 -1.61 -0.91
N LEU A 150 -15.51 -0.63 -0.68
CA LEU A 150 -15.44 0.59 -1.50
C LEU A 150 -14.99 0.29 -2.94
N MET A 151 -14.24 -0.79 -3.15
CA MET A 151 -13.78 -1.24 -4.45
C MET A 151 -14.71 -2.27 -5.09
N ALA A 152 -15.67 -2.82 -4.35
CA ALA A 152 -16.62 -3.81 -4.85
C ALA A 152 -17.67 -3.17 -5.78
N PRO A 153 -18.45 -3.98 -6.54
CA PRO A 153 -19.61 -3.51 -7.30
C PRO A 153 -20.56 -2.70 -6.43
N GLY A 154 -21.03 -1.57 -6.95
CA GLY A 154 -21.89 -0.65 -6.18
C GLY A 154 -21.18 0.12 -5.07
N GLY A 155 -19.87 -0.06 -4.91
CA GLY A 155 -19.07 0.71 -3.95
C GLY A 155 -19.07 2.19 -4.29
N ASP A 156 -19.46 3.04 -3.33
CA ASP A 156 -19.51 4.48 -3.52
C ASP A 156 -18.10 5.08 -3.25
N LEU A 157 -17.49 5.66 -4.27
CA LEU A 157 -16.22 6.37 -4.17
C LEU A 157 -16.34 7.68 -3.38
N CYS A 158 -17.57 8.12 -3.11
CA CYS A 158 -17.84 9.47 -2.64
C CYS A 158 -18.72 9.50 -1.40
N GLN A 159 -18.30 8.90 -0.25
CA GLN A 159 -18.78 9.41 1.04
C GLN A 159 -18.06 8.81 2.28
N PRO A 160 -17.01 9.40 2.81
CA PRO A 160 -16.78 9.34 4.23
C PRO A 160 -17.78 10.30 4.91
N ARG A 161 -18.64 9.78 5.77
CA ARG A 161 -19.68 10.56 6.49
C ARG A 161 -19.13 11.68 7.38
N THR A 162 -17.82 11.79 7.55
CA THR A 162 -17.19 12.71 8.50
C THR A 162 -16.09 13.62 7.95
N LEU A 163 -15.61 13.40 6.73
CA LEU A 163 -14.62 14.28 6.12
C LEU A 163 -15.29 15.15 5.06
N ARG A 164 -15.47 16.45 5.33
CA ARG A 164 -15.70 17.43 4.28
C ARG A 164 -14.55 17.32 3.28
N CYS A 165 -14.77 16.59 2.20
CA CYS A 165 -13.90 16.62 1.04
C CYS A 165 -13.86 18.07 0.57
N VAL A 166 -12.71 18.72 0.68
CA VAL A 166 -12.50 20.05 0.11
C VAL A 166 -12.47 19.85 -1.38
N ARG A 167 -13.64 19.89 -2.02
CA ARG A 167 -13.71 19.98 -3.49
C ARG A 167 -13.00 21.25 -3.89
N SER A 168 -11.81 21.11 -4.43
CA SER A 168 -11.17 22.17 -5.19
C SER A 168 -11.99 22.35 -6.48
N THR A 169 -12.95 23.27 -6.44
CA THR A 169 -13.67 23.73 -7.63
C THR A 169 -12.75 24.63 -8.44
N ASN A 170 -11.81 24.04 -9.16
CA ASN A 170 -11.14 24.71 -10.27
C ASN A 170 -11.71 24.18 -11.57
N LEU A 171 -12.94 24.62 -11.85
CA LEU A 171 -13.48 24.62 -13.21
C LEU A 171 -12.72 25.69 -14.04
N HIS A 172 -11.60 25.32 -14.62
CA HIS A 172 -11.07 26.06 -15.76
C HIS A 172 -11.91 25.72 -16.99
N ARG A 173 -13.02 26.46 -17.16
CA ARG A 173 -13.71 26.57 -18.44
C ARG A 173 -12.73 27.20 -19.44
N LYS A 174 -12.05 26.37 -20.21
CA LYS A 174 -11.50 26.83 -21.49
C LYS A 174 -12.68 27.08 -22.44
N ARG A 175 -13.03 28.34 -22.64
CA ARG A 175 -13.86 28.77 -23.77
C ARG A 175 -13.05 28.48 -25.04
N PHE A 176 -13.55 27.58 -25.87
CA PHE A 176 -13.21 27.58 -27.28
C PHE A 176 -13.88 28.81 -27.89
N VAL A 177 -13.10 29.69 -28.46
CA VAL A 177 -13.56 30.76 -29.37
C VAL A 177 -13.37 30.17 -30.75
N GLU A 178 -14.44 30.26 -31.55
CA GLU A 178 -14.50 29.96 -32.99
C GLU A 178 -13.52 30.80 -33.79
#